data_baf3ebed8b3dfb153efe2879cf3a909a
#
_entry.id   baf3ebed8b3dfb153efe2879cf3a909a
#
_cell.length_a   1.000
_cell.length_b   1.000
_cell.length_c   1.000
_cell.angle_alpha   90.00
_cell.angle_beta   90.00
_cell.angle_gamma   90.00
#
_symmetry.space_group_name_H-M   'P 1'
#
loop_
_entity.id
_entity.type
_entity.pdbx_description
1 polymer ?
#
loop_
_entity_poly.entity_id
_entity_poly.type
_entity_poly.pdbx_seq_one_letter_code
_entity_poly.pdbx_strand_id
1 'polypeptide(L)'
;DVTRFVMLTRKNDAMLDFDFAKVLEQSRENPVFYVQYAHARVNSVLRKAADMGISVDMETLKAADLDKLDHESELKLAAKLAEWPRLVETAARSNEPHRVAFYLYELAGDFHGLWNRGNDVPSLRFLQDDPATSQSKIALAQATAIVIASGLGILGVKPAEEMR
;
A
#
# COMPACT_ATOMS: atom_id res chain seq x y z
N ASP A 1 -4.53 4.86 17.11
CA ASP A 1 -4.16 4.04 15.93
C ASP A 1 -2.72 3.53 16.02
N VAL A 2 -1.74 4.41 16.27
CA VAL A 2 -0.31 4.05 16.31
C VAL A 2 -0.01 3.01 17.39
N THR A 3 -0.44 3.24 18.61
CA THR A 3 -0.26 2.31 19.74
C THR A 3 -0.83 0.92 19.42
N ARG A 4 -2.05 0.87 18.87
CA ARG A 4 -2.70 -0.39 18.49
C ARG A 4 -1.90 -1.15 17.45
N PHE A 5 -1.47 -0.47 16.38
CA PHE A 5 -0.66 -1.10 15.35
C PHE A 5 0.65 -1.64 15.91
N VAL A 6 1.40 -0.84 16.68
CA VAL A 6 2.67 -1.25 17.26
C VAL A 6 2.50 -2.46 18.21
N MET A 7 1.46 -2.46 19.03
CA MET A 7 1.15 -3.61 19.89
C MET A 7 0.86 -4.89 19.08
N LEU A 8 0.19 -4.76 17.92
CA LEU A 8 -0.14 -5.88 17.04
C LEU A 8 1.05 -6.35 16.17
N THR A 9 2.18 -5.65 16.17
CA THR A 9 3.40 -6.14 15.48
C THR A 9 4.14 -7.23 16.26
N ARG A 10 3.74 -7.52 17.49
CA ARG A 10 4.38 -8.51 18.33
C ARG A 10 3.53 -9.77 18.48
N LYS A 11 4.19 -10.91 18.64
CA LYS A 11 3.53 -12.12 19.11
C LYS A 11 3.07 -11.90 20.55
N ASN A 12 1.99 -12.56 20.94
CA ASN A 12 1.39 -12.45 22.27
C ASN A 12 2.32 -12.86 23.43
N ASP A 13 3.39 -13.60 23.15
CA ASP A 13 4.40 -14.07 24.11
C ASP A 13 5.72 -13.28 24.04
N ALA A 14 5.83 -12.27 23.18
CA ALA A 14 7.04 -11.48 23.00
C ALA A 14 6.97 -10.17 23.80
N MET A 15 8.04 -9.85 24.53
CA MET A 15 8.16 -8.55 25.21
C MET A 15 8.13 -7.40 24.20
N LEU A 16 7.33 -6.38 24.49
CA LEU A 16 7.27 -5.14 23.74
C LEU A 16 8.03 -4.05 24.48
N ASP A 17 9.14 -3.62 23.89
CA ASP A 17 9.78 -2.37 24.31
C ASP A 17 9.12 -1.22 23.53
N PHE A 18 8.34 -0.41 24.24
CA PHE A 18 7.53 0.65 23.63
C PHE A 18 8.24 2.00 23.75
N ASP A 19 8.92 2.39 22.67
CA ASP A 19 9.58 3.69 22.57
C ASP A 19 8.59 4.76 22.06
N PHE A 20 8.10 5.59 22.98
CA PHE A 20 7.15 6.67 22.67
C PHE A 20 7.69 7.70 21.69
N ALA A 21 9.00 7.96 21.66
CA ALA A 21 9.60 8.92 20.74
C ALA A 21 9.54 8.40 19.29
N LYS A 22 9.93 7.15 19.07
CA LYS A 22 9.86 6.50 17.74
C LYS A 22 8.44 6.35 17.22
N VAL A 23 7.47 6.12 18.11
CA VAL A 23 6.07 5.94 17.75
C VAL A 23 5.42 7.23 17.26
N LEU A 24 5.96 8.39 17.61
CA LEU A 24 5.47 9.70 17.18
C LEU A 24 6.22 10.26 15.95
N GLU A 25 7.29 9.62 15.52
CA GLU A 25 8.03 10.06 14.34
C GLU A 25 7.22 9.90 13.05
N GLN A 26 7.29 10.92 12.20
CA GLN A 26 6.76 10.88 10.83
C GLN A 26 7.83 10.39 9.86
N SER A 27 8.34 9.19 10.12
CA SER A 27 9.43 8.59 9.36
C SER A 27 9.14 7.13 8.99
N ARG A 28 10.01 6.54 8.17
CA ARG A 28 9.97 5.11 7.84
C ARG A 28 10.12 4.22 9.09
N GLU A 29 10.75 4.73 10.13
CA GLU A 29 10.94 4.05 11.42
C GLU A 29 9.60 3.81 12.16
N ASN A 30 8.58 4.64 11.86
CA ASN A 30 7.23 4.45 12.35
C ASN A 30 6.42 3.60 11.34
N PRO A 31 6.17 2.32 11.60
CA PRO A 31 5.54 1.43 10.63
C PRO A 31 4.10 1.84 10.28
N VAL A 32 3.37 2.45 11.20
CA VAL A 32 2.01 2.94 10.93
C VAL A 32 2.05 4.08 9.94
N PHE A 33 2.89 5.08 10.22
CA PHE A 33 3.09 6.23 9.35
C PHE A 33 3.49 5.77 7.94
N TYR A 34 4.42 4.82 7.85
CA TYR A 34 4.92 4.32 6.58
C TYR A 34 3.82 3.67 5.72
N VAL A 35 2.95 2.87 6.35
CA VAL A 35 1.81 2.24 5.67
C VAL A 35 0.74 3.26 5.30
N GLN A 36 0.39 4.18 6.21
CA GLN A 36 -0.58 5.23 5.93
C GLN A 36 -0.09 6.17 4.82
N TYR A 37 1.22 6.45 4.77
CA TYR A 37 1.81 7.29 3.76
C TYR A 37 1.72 6.64 2.35
N ALA A 38 1.86 5.32 2.25
CA ALA A 38 1.60 4.62 0.99
C ALA A 38 0.16 4.83 0.51
N HIS A 39 -0.83 4.68 1.40
CA HIS A 39 -2.23 4.91 1.09
C HIS A 39 -2.50 6.37 0.64
N ALA A 40 -1.97 7.35 1.36
CA ALA A 40 -2.11 8.76 1.02
C ALA A 40 -1.47 9.10 -0.34
N ARG A 41 -0.31 8.49 -0.67
CA ARG A 41 0.31 8.64 -1.99
C ARG A 41 -0.55 8.11 -3.12
N VAL A 42 -1.18 6.93 -2.95
CA VAL A 42 -2.13 6.42 -3.96
C VAL A 42 -3.27 7.41 -4.15
N ASN A 43 -3.89 7.91 -3.09
CA ASN A 43 -4.97 8.89 -3.21
C ASN A 43 -4.51 10.18 -3.92
N SER A 44 -3.26 10.59 -3.74
CA SER A 44 -2.68 11.71 -4.49
C SER A 44 -2.55 11.41 -6.00
N VAL A 45 -2.20 10.17 -6.38
CA VAL A 45 -2.19 9.76 -7.80
C VAL A 45 -3.59 9.79 -8.38
N LEU A 46 -4.59 9.26 -7.67
CA LEU A 46 -5.97 9.22 -8.13
C LEU A 46 -6.53 10.64 -8.36
N ARG A 47 -6.28 11.57 -7.43
CA ARG A 47 -6.70 12.97 -7.59
C ARG A 47 -6.04 13.60 -8.83
N LYS A 48 -4.72 13.43 -8.99
CA LYS A 48 -4.01 13.96 -10.17
C LYS A 48 -4.49 13.34 -11.48
N ALA A 49 -4.79 12.04 -11.49
CA ALA A 49 -5.35 11.37 -12.66
C ALA A 49 -6.71 11.98 -13.04
N ALA A 50 -7.59 12.20 -12.07
CA ALA A 50 -8.88 12.85 -12.27
C ALA A 50 -8.73 14.28 -12.81
N ASP A 51 -7.79 15.07 -12.28
CA ASP A 51 -7.47 16.42 -12.77
C ASP A 51 -6.98 16.42 -14.22
N MET A 52 -6.33 15.33 -14.66
CA MET A 52 -5.89 15.11 -16.05
C MET A 52 -6.99 14.53 -16.95
N GLY A 53 -8.19 14.29 -16.42
CA GLY A 53 -9.30 13.68 -17.16
C GLY A 53 -9.17 12.17 -17.39
N ILE A 54 -8.26 11.51 -16.67
CA ILE A 54 -8.12 10.04 -16.70
C ILE A 54 -9.13 9.46 -15.73
N SER A 55 -9.99 8.55 -16.22
CA SER A 55 -10.99 7.90 -15.37
C SER A 55 -10.32 7.05 -14.29
N VAL A 56 -10.80 7.21 -13.06
CA VAL A 56 -10.39 6.46 -11.87
C VAL A 56 -11.54 5.64 -11.28
N ASP A 57 -12.67 5.54 -11.99
CA ASP A 57 -13.78 4.71 -11.53
C ASP A 57 -13.42 3.21 -11.56
N MET A 58 -14.03 2.47 -10.64
CA MET A 58 -13.69 1.06 -10.43
C MET A 58 -13.99 0.16 -11.63
N GLU A 59 -14.98 0.50 -12.45
CA GLU A 59 -15.32 -0.30 -13.65
C GLU A 59 -14.23 -0.13 -14.71
N THR A 60 -13.78 1.10 -14.94
CA THR A 60 -12.67 1.39 -15.85
C THR A 60 -11.37 0.74 -15.37
N LEU A 61 -11.06 0.83 -14.07
CA LEU A 61 -9.82 0.26 -13.53
C LEU A 61 -9.81 -1.27 -13.55
N LYS A 62 -10.94 -1.93 -13.34
CA LYS A 62 -11.06 -3.40 -13.48
C LYS A 62 -10.88 -3.87 -14.92
N ALA A 63 -11.25 -3.04 -15.90
CA ALA A 63 -11.09 -3.33 -17.32
C ALA A 63 -9.73 -2.92 -17.89
N ALA A 64 -8.83 -2.37 -17.07
CA ALA A 64 -7.52 -1.94 -17.52
C ALA A 64 -6.68 -3.11 -18.06
N ASP A 65 -5.94 -2.84 -19.12
CA ASP A 65 -5.03 -3.81 -19.76
C ASP A 65 -3.77 -4.00 -18.89
N LEU A 66 -3.75 -5.02 -18.04
CA LEU A 66 -2.65 -5.29 -17.13
C LEU A 66 -1.38 -5.81 -17.82
N ASP A 67 -1.44 -6.23 -19.11
CA ASP A 67 -0.26 -6.63 -19.89
C ASP A 67 0.71 -5.46 -20.13
N LYS A 68 0.25 -4.23 -19.90
CA LYS A 68 1.09 -3.01 -19.91
C LYS A 68 1.98 -2.85 -18.65
N LEU A 69 1.79 -3.68 -17.64
CA LEU A 69 2.64 -3.76 -16.46
C LEU A 69 3.74 -4.80 -16.70
N ASP A 70 4.85 -4.40 -17.26
CA ASP A 70 5.92 -5.30 -17.73
C ASP A 70 7.22 -5.19 -16.91
N HIS A 71 7.37 -4.16 -16.12
CA HIS A 71 8.58 -3.95 -15.34
C HIS A 71 8.59 -4.80 -14.06
N GLU A 72 9.76 -5.37 -13.73
CA GLU A 72 9.98 -6.24 -12.57
C GLU A 72 9.36 -5.68 -11.26
N SER A 73 9.49 -4.37 -11.01
CA SER A 73 8.95 -3.74 -9.80
C SER A 73 7.41 -3.70 -9.77
N GLU A 74 6.77 -3.58 -10.94
CA GLU A 74 5.30 -3.60 -11.06
C GLU A 74 4.79 -5.02 -10.86
N LEU A 75 5.45 -5.99 -11.50
CA LEU A 75 5.12 -7.41 -11.36
C LEU A 75 5.34 -7.89 -9.91
N LYS A 76 6.40 -7.44 -9.26
CA LYS A 76 6.64 -7.73 -7.84
C LYS A 76 5.52 -7.20 -6.95
N LEU A 77 5.08 -5.96 -7.17
CA LEU A 77 3.98 -5.38 -6.41
C LEU A 77 2.66 -6.13 -6.66
N ALA A 78 2.38 -6.49 -7.92
CA ALA A 78 1.20 -7.28 -8.28
C ALA A 78 1.21 -8.68 -7.63
N ALA A 79 2.35 -9.37 -7.66
CA ALA A 79 2.52 -10.65 -6.98
C ALA A 79 2.32 -10.53 -5.46
N LYS A 80 2.84 -9.46 -4.84
CA LYS A 80 2.62 -9.19 -3.42
C LYS A 80 1.14 -8.99 -3.10
N LEU A 81 0.41 -8.25 -3.92
CA LEU A 81 -1.04 -8.08 -3.76
C LEU A 81 -1.82 -9.40 -3.85
N ALA A 82 -1.40 -10.30 -4.74
CA ALA A 82 -2.05 -11.61 -4.91
C ALA A 82 -1.90 -12.52 -3.68
N GLU A 83 -0.92 -12.29 -2.81
CA GLU A 83 -0.75 -13.05 -1.55
C GLU A 83 -1.82 -12.70 -0.49
N TRP A 84 -2.47 -11.55 -0.60
CA TRP A 84 -3.33 -10.99 0.44
C TRP A 84 -4.43 -11.93 0.95
N PRO A 85 -5.25 -12.56 0.12
CA PRO A 85 -6.32 -13.42 0.59
C PRO A 85 -5.81 -14.60 1.43
N ARG A 86 -4.73 -15.23 0.97
CA ARG A 86 -4.11 -16.37 1.67
C ARG A 86 -3.46 -15.94 2.98
N LEU A 87 -2.86 -14.74 3.00
CA LEU A 87 -2.26 -14.19 4.22
C LEU A 87 -3.31 -14.00 5.31
N VAL A 88 -4.46 -13.36 4.97
CA VAL A 88 -5.56 -13.13 5.91
C VAL A 88 -6.10 -14.44 6.45
N GLU A 89 -6.35 -15.42 5.58
CA GLU A 89 -6.81 -16.74 5.99
C GLU A 89 -5.83 -17.41 6.97
N THR A 90 -4.54 -17.37 6.65
CA THR A 90 -3.49 -17.97 7.49
C THR A 90 -3.39 -17.25 8.84
N ALA A 91 -3.37 -15.91 8.85
CA ALA A 91 -3.32 -15.11 10.06
C ALA A 91 -4.52 -15.38 10.99
N ALA A 92 -5.72 -15.51 10.40
CA ALA A 92 -6.94 -15.82 11.14
C ALA A 92 -6.90 -17.24 11.75
N ARG A 93 -6.51 -18.25 10.97
CA ARG A 93 -6.44 -19.64 11.45
C ARG A 93 -5.42 -19.85 12.56
N SER A 94 -4.29 -19.14 12.50
CA SER A 94 -3.22 -19.23 13.51
C SER A 94 -3.38 -18.26 14.67
N ASN A 95 -4.38 -17.36 14.65
CA ASN A 95 -4.55 -16.26 15.60
C ASN A 95 -3.30 -15.37 15.69
N GLU A 96 -2.69 -15.04 14.54
CA GLU A 96 -1.45 -14.29 14.41
C GLU A 96 -1.66 -12.95 13.68
N PRO A 97 -2.32 -11.94 14.30
CA PRO A 97 -2.59 -10.66 13.65
C PRO A 97 -1.32 -9.89 13.25
N HIS A 98 -0.18 -10.15 13.90
CA HIS A 98 1.10 -9.55 13.55
C HIS A 98 1.51 -9.83 12.09
N ARG A 99 1.08 -10.94 11.50
CA ARG A 99 1.33 -11.25 10.09
C ARG A 99 0.74 -10.18 9.16
N VAL A 100 -0.46 -9.67 9.50
CA VAL A 100 -1.10 -8.60 8.74
C VAL A 100 -0.27 -7.32 8.82
N ALA A 101 0.19 -6.94 10.02
CA ALA A 101 1.00 -5.74 10.22
C ALA A 101 2.32 -5.80 9.44
N PHE A 102 3.03 -6.94 9.47
CA PHE A 102 4.26 -7.11 8.70
C PHE A 102 4.02 -7.08 7.20
N TYR A 103 2.99 -7.76 6.73
CA TYR A 103 2.64 -7.75 5.32
C TYR A 103 2.34 -6.32 4.81
N LEU A 104 1.58 -5.54 5.56
CA LEU A 104 1.28 -4.15 5.19
C LEU A 104 2.54 -3.29 5.11
N TYR A 105 3.50 -3.50 6.02
CA TYR A 105 4.78 -2.79 6.00
C TYR A 105 5.61 -3.16 4.77
N GLU A 106 5.68 -4.45 4.42
CA GLU A 106 6.37 -4.93 3.22
C GLU A 106 5.69 -4.42 1.94
N LEU A 107 4.36 -4.50 1.86
CA LEU A 107 3.59 -3.99 0.73
C LEU A 107 3.81 -2.48 0.52
N ALA A 108 3.78 -1.70 1.61
CA ALA A 108 4.10 -0.28 1.56
C ALA A 108 5.54 -0.04 1.08
N GLY A 109 6.49 -0.89 1.50
CA GLY A 109 7.88 -0.85 1.04
C GLY A 109 8.02 -1.08 -0.46
N ASP A 110 7.34 -2.08 -1.00
CA ASP A 110 7.35 -2.37 -2.44
C ASP A 110 6.70 -1.23 -3.25
N PHE A 111 5.58 -0.68 -2.77
CA PHE A 111 4.93 0.48 -3.39
C PHE A 111 5.83 1.72 -3.37
N HIS A 112 6.43 2.06 -2.23
CA HIS A 112 7.35 3.20 -2.14
C HIS A 112 8.60 3.00 -2.98
N GLY A 113 9.08 1.76 -3.10
CA GLY A 113 10.18 1.40 -3.98
C GLY A 113 9.85 1.69 -5.45
N LEU A 114 8.68 1.24 -5.92
CA LEU A 114 8.19 1.53 -7.28
C LEU A 114 8.01 3.03 -7.49
N TRP A 115 7.39 3.74 -6.54
CA TRP A 115 7.23 5.19 -6.57
C TRP A 115 8.57 5.93 -6.77
N ASN A 116 9.56 5.58 -5.95
CA ASN A 116 10.87 6.24 -6.00
C ASN A 116 11.60 5.96 -7.32
N ARG A 117 11.51 4.74 -7.86
CA ARG A 117 12.06 4.41 -9.17
C ARG A 117 11.47 5.25 -10.30
N GLY A 118 10.21 5.68 -10.19
CA GLY A 118 9.59 6.60 -11.15
C GLY A 118 10.25 7.98 -11.24
N ASN A 119 11.11 8.36 -10.26
CA ASN A 119 11.90 9.57 -10.35
C ASN A 119 13.05 9.42 -11.35
N ASP A 120 13.69 8.25 -11.38
CA ASP A 120 14.85 7.94 -12.21
C ASP A 120 14.44 7.35 -13.56
N VAL A 121 13.33 6.61 -13.59
CA VAL A 121 12.80 5.90 -14.77
C VAL A 121 11.40 6.43 -15.06
N PRO A 122 11.24 7.41 -15.97
CA PRO A 122 9.95 8.04 -16.26
C PRO A 122 8.82 7.07 -16.64
N SER A 123 9.15 5.97 -17.33
CA SER A 123 8.17 4.94 -17.71
C SER A 123 7.52 4.22 -16.50
N LEU A 124 8.10 4.34 -15.30
CA LEU A 124 7.55 3.76 -14.06
C LEU A 124 6.65 4.72 -13.28
N ARG A 125 6.49 5.96 -13.72
CA ARG A 125 5.53 6.89 -13.11
C ARG A 125 4.11 6.36 -13.33
N PHE A 126 3.25 6.56 -12.35
CA PHE A 126 1.85 6.10 -12.43
C PHE A 126 1.03 6.84 -13.48
N LEU A 127 1.40 8.07 -13.78
CA LEU A 127 0.78 8.89 -14.82
C LEU A 127 1.73 9.01 -16.01
N GLN A 128 1.25 8.61 -17.18
CA GLN A 128 1.96 8.56 -18.46
C GLN A 128 1.21 9.40 -19.49
N ASP A 129 1.86 9.72 -20.61
CA ASP A 129 1.22 10.41 -21.74
C ASP A 129 0.14 9.54 -22.40
N ASP A 130 0.33 8.20 -22.43
CA ASP A 130 -0.68 7.25 -22.87
C ASP A 130 -1.70 6.97 -21.75
N PRO A 131 -2.98 7.35 -21.92
CA PRO A 131 -4.02 7.13 -20.93
C PRO A 131 -4.23 5.65 -20.58
N ALA A 132 -4.10 4.73 -21.55
CA ALA A 132 -4.29 3.30 -21.30
C ALA A 132 -3.18 2.74 -20.41
N THR A 133 -1.93 3.15 -20.62
CA THR A 133 -0.81 2.81 -19.72
C THR A 133 -1.00 3.40 -18.34
N SER A 134 -1.48 4.65 -18.25
CA SER A 134 -1.82 5.26 -16.97
C SER A 134 -2.90 4.49 -16.23
N GLN A 135 -3.96 4.06 -16.91
CA GLN A 135 -5.03 3.27 -16.30
C GLN A 135 -4.53 1.96 -15.70
N SER A 136 -3.65 1.24 -16.39
CA SER A 136 -3.06 0.00 -15.88
C SER A 136 -2.25 0.24 -14.61
N LYS A 137 -1.42 1.28 -14.59
CA LYS A 137 -0.61 1.67 -13.42
C LYS A 137 -1.47 2.19 -12.27
N ILE A 138 -2.52 2.95 -12.57
CA ILE A 138 -3.50 3.43 -11.58
C ILE A 138 -4.27 2.24 -10.99
N ALA A 139 -4.63 1.23 -11.79
CA ALA A 139 -5.29 0.02 -11.30
C ALA A 139 -4.41 -0.71 -10.27
N LEU A 140 -3.10 -0.85 -10.55
CA LEU A 140 -2.12 -1.42 -9.60
C LEU A 140 -2.02 -0.59 -8.32
N ALA A 141 -1.98 0.74 -8.43
CA ALA A 141 -1.95 1.64 -7.28
C ALA A 141 -3.25 1.54 -6.46
N GLN A 142 -4.41 1.53 -7.12
CA GLN A 142 -5.72 1.40 -6.45
C GLN A 142 -5.86 0.06 -5.73
N ALA A 143 -5.42 -1.05 -6.34
CA ALA A 143 -5.38 -2.34 -5.69
C ALA A 143 -4.52 -2.30 -4.41
N THR A 144 -3.38 -1.60 -4.44
CA THR A 144 -2.51 -1.39 -3.28
C THR A 144 -3.26 -0.64 -2.17
N ALA A 145 -3.96 0.45 -2.49
CA ALA A 145 -4.75 1.20 -1.50
C ALA A 145 -5.86 0.35 -0.87
N ILE A 146 -6.58 -0.44 -1.69
CA ILE A 146 -7.64 -1.34 -1.20
C ILE A 146 -7.09 -2.35 -0.20
N VAL A 147 -5.96 -2.99 -0.51
CA VAL A 147 -5.34 -3.98 0.38
C VAL A 147 -4.82 -3.32 1.65
N ILE A 148 -4.19 -2.16 1.55
CA ILE A 148 -3.73 -1.40 2.74
C ILE A 148 -4.93 -1.01 3.61
N ALA A 149 -6.00 -0.46 3.04
CA ALA A 149 -7.19 -0.07 3.80
C ALA A 149 -7.86 -1.28 4.46
N SER A 150 -7.97 -2.40 3.74
CA SER A 150 -8.49 -3.67 4.28
C SER A 150 -7.68 -4.17 5.47
N GLY A 151 -6.35 -4.20 5.33
CA GLY A 151 -5.46 -4.68 6.38
C GLY A 151 -5.42 -3.74 7.60
N LEU A 152 -5.38 -2.43 7.40
CA LEU A 152 -5.51 -1.46 8.48
C LEU A 152 -6.85 -1.61 9.19
N GLY A 153 -7.94 -1.84 8.46
CA GLY A 153 -9.28 -2.11 9.02
C GLY A 153 -9.30 -3.34 9.91
N ILE A 154 -8.66 -4.45 9.51
CA ILE A 154 -8.50 -5.66 10.34
C ILE A 154 -7.77 -5.34 11.65
N LEU A 155 -6.76 -4.47 11.60
CA LEU A 155 -6.00 -4.04 12.78
C LEU A 155 -6.70 -2.93 13.59
N GLY A 156 -7.88 -2.46 13.15
CA GLY A 156 -8.63 -1.38 13.79
C GLY A 156 -7.94 -0.01 13.68
N VAL A 157 -7.18 0.21 12.60
CA VAL A 157 -6.48 1.45 12.27
C VAL A 157 -7.12 2.10 11.06
N LYS A 158 -7.25 3.41 11.05
CA LYS A 158 -7.82 4.13 9.90
C LYS A 158 -6.75 4.39 8.84
N PRO A 159 -7.05 4.15 7.54
CA PRO A 159 -6.19 4.60 6.46
C PRO A 159 -6.18 6.14 6.39
N ALA A 160 -5.05 6.72 5.99
CA ALA A 160 -4.95 8.16 5.76
C ALA A 160 -5.13 8.45 4.26
N GLU A 161 -6.04 9.36 3.90
CA GLU A 161 -6.23 9.80 2.51
C GLU A 161 -5.28 10.95 2.16
N GLU A 162 -4.86 11.72 3.16
CA GLU A 162 -3.89 12.80 3.04
C GLU A 162 -2.96 12.80 4.25
N MET A 163 -1.70 13.11 4.01
CA MET A 163 -0.69 13.33 5.05
C MET A 163 0.11 14.58 4.70
N ARG A 164 0.22 15.49 5.68
CA ARG A 164 0.95 16.76 5.58
C ARG A 164 2.18 16.73 6.46
#